data_787d756ad115ab3f5ddbc021067855a6
#
_entry.id   787d756ad115ab3f5ddbc021067855a6
#
_cell.length_a   1.000
_cell.length_b   1.000
_cell.length_c   1.000
_cell.angle_alpha   90.00
_cell.angle_beta   90.00
_cell.angle_gamma   90.00
#
_symmetry.space_group_name_H-M   'P 1'
#
loop_
_entity.id
_entity.type
_entity.pdbx_description
1 polymer ?
#
loop_
_entity_poly.entity_id
_entity_poly.type
_entity_poly.pdbx_seq_one_letter_code
_entity_poly.pdbx_strand_id
1 'polypeptide(L)'
;MVERVVRFNTLGSTFIPKIFADKGWASLCGNFEDPIKELVKEFYSNTWFTGVELKCWVQGKYFFITLDYLAKILHINHPENVDTSPYDDRLAPVTDILNTLEADHDVSSTGTSIRTAKFGPDMKTLTLIMFFNLYPLSNIGFINLGRAQFLCGLIKGA
;
A
#
# COMPACT_ATOMS: atom_id res chain seq x y z
N MET A 1 0.49 13.37 6.75
CA MET A 1 -0.71 12.49 6.67
C MET A 1 -0.69 11.64 7.91
N VAL A 2 -1.80 11.45 8.60
CA VAL A 2 -1.86 10.62 9.82
C VAL A 2 -2.40 9.26 9.39
N GLU A 3 -1.65 8.20 9.68
CA GLU A 3 -2.11 6.82 9.52
C GLU A 3 -3.39 6.60 10.32
N ARG A 4 -4.29 5.80 9.78
CA ARG A 4 -5.59 5.53 10.42
C ARG A 4 -5.67 4.07 10.82
N VAL A 5 -5.95 3.83 12.10
CA VAL A 5 -6.21 2.49 12.61
C VAL A 5 -7.41 1.88 11.88
N VAL A 6 -7.20 0.72 11.28
CA VAL A 6 -8.25 -0.03 10.58
C VAL A 6 -8.85 -1.05 11.53
N ARG A 7 -10.13 -0.94 11.77
CA ARG A 7 -10.88 -1.91 12.59
C ARG A 7 -11.48 -2.99 11.70
N PHE A 8 -10.70 -4.02 11.38
CA PHE A 8 -11.13 -5.10 10.48
C PHE A 8 -12.40 -5.84 10.94
N ASN A 9 -12.69 -5.89 12.24
CA ASN A 9 -13.92 -6.46 12.77
C ASN A 9 -15.18 -5.72 12.30
N THR A 10 -15.08 -4.43 11.99
CA THR A 10 -16.22 -3.65 11.45
C THR A 10 -16.41 -3.85 9.94
N LEU A 11 -15.48 -4.51 9.28
CA LEU A 11 -15.48 -4.79 7.84
C LEU A 11 -15.84 -6.25 7.52
N GLY A 12 -16.33 -7.01 8.50
CA GLY A 12 -16.56 -8.45 8.38
C GLY A 12 -17.53 -8.89 7.28
N SER A 13 -18.37 -7.98 6.77
CA SER A 13 -19.26 -8.25 5.63
C SER A 13 -18.61 -8.05 4.27
N THR A 14 -17.35 -7.57 4.23
CA THR A 14 -16.60 -7.29 3.01
C THR A 14 -15.50 -8.33 2.78
N PHE A 15 -14.92 -8.38 1.58
CA PHE A 15 -13.77 -9.24 1.28
C PHE A 15 -12.44 -8.69 1.83
N ILE A 16 -12.42 -7.46 2.33
CA ILE A 16 -11.20 -6.73 2.73
C ILE A 16 -10.42 -7.45 3.85
N PRO A 17 -11.04 -7.88 4.98
CA PRO A 17 -10.31 -8.59 6.03
C PRO A 17 -9.59 -9.83 5.54
N LYS A 18 -10.20 -10.56 4.59
CA LYS A 18 -9.60 -11.76 4.01
C LYS A 18 -8.33 -11.42 3.24
N ILE A 19 -8.33 -10.40 2.37
CA ILE A 19 -7.13 -9.96 1.63
C ILE A 19 -5.99 -9.65 2.62
N PHE A 20 -6.26 -8.87 3.66
CA PHE A 20 -5.24 -8.48 4.62
C PHE A 20 -4.73 -9.66 5.45
N ALA A 21 -5.59 -10.61 5.79
CA ALA A 21 -5.20 -11.85 6.48
C ALA A 21 -4.33 -12.74 5.60
N ASP A 22 -4.75 -12.99 4.35
CA ASP A 22 -4.04 -13.84 3.39
C ASP A 22 -2.63 -13.30 3.08
N LYS A 23 -2.44 -11.98 3.07
CA LYS A 23 -1.15 -11.32 2.86
C LYS A 23 -0.35 -11.11 4.17
N GLY A 24 -0.90 -11.40 5.33
CA GLY A 24 -0.28 -11.12 6.63
C GLY A 24 -0.17 -9.63 6.97
N TRP A 25 -0.95 -8.77 6.31
CA TRP A 25 -0.85 -7.30 6.44
C TRP A 25 -1.77 -6.68 7.49
N ALA A 26 -2.56 -7.49 8.18
CA ALA A 26 -3.50 -6.98 9.17
C ALA A 26 -2.80 -6.18 10.31
N SER A 27 -1.60 -6.61 10.71
CA SER A 27 -0.78 -5.91 11.71
C SER A 27 -0.30 -4.55 11.25
N LEU A 28 -0.08 -4.35 9.93
CA LEU A 28 0.38 -3.09 9.36
C LEU A 28 -0.64 -1.97 9.43
N CYS A 29 -1.91 -2.29 9.66
CA CYS A 29 -2.99 -1.31 9.66
C CYS A 29 -3.74 -1.27 11.00
N GLY A 30 -3.44 -2.17 11.94
CA GLY A 30 -4.25 -2.38 13.13
C GLY A 30 -3.76 -1.72 14.41
N ASN A 31 -2.46 -1.59 14.60
CA ASN A 31 -1.87 -1.10 15.83
C ASN A 31 -0.71 -0.16 15.53
N PHE A 32 -0.97 1.13 15.60
CA PHE A 32 0.07 2.14 15.56
C PHE A 32 0.16 2.82 16.93
N GLU A 33 1.34 2.82 17.51
CA GLU A 33 1.68 3.74 18.58
C GLU A 33 1.98 5.11 17.95
N ASP A 34 1.68 6.17 18.67
CA ASP A 34 2.00 7.51 18.20
C ASP A 34 3.52 7.65 18.02
N PRO A 35 4.00 7.96 16.81
CA PRO A 35 5.42 8.05 16.56
C PRO A 35 6.04 9.23 17.31
N ILE A 36 7.23 9.03 17.89
CA ILE A 36 8.01 10.10 18.47
C ILE A 36 8.53 10.98 17.32
N LYS A 37 7.96 12.16 17.14
CA LYS A 37 8.22 13.05 16.00
C LYS A 37 9.69 13.39 15.81
N GLU A 38 10.43 13.55 16.90
CA GLU A 38 11.86 13.87 16.89
C GLU A 38 12.66 12.71 16.30
N LEU A 39 12.35 11.46 16.65
CA LEU A 39 12.99 10.28 16.10
C LEU A 39 12.68 10.11 14.61
N VAL A 40 11.45 10.38 14.22
CA VAL A 40 11.05 10.31 12.80
C VAL A 40 11.81 11.34 11.98
N LYS A 41 11.94 12.58 12.47
CA LYS A 41 12.71 13.63 11.81
C LYS A 41 14.18 13.26 11.70
N GLU A 42 14.78 12.77 12.81
CA GLU A 42 16.17 12.34 12.85
C GLU A 42 16.42 11.19 11.87
N PHE A 43 15.51 10.20 11.84
CA PHE A 43 15.57 9.10 10.90
C PHE A 43 15.59 9.59 9.45
N TYR A 44 14.62 10.39 9.03
CA TYR A 44 14.56 10.89 7.64
C TYR A 44 15.73 11.80 7.27
N SER A 45 16.26 12.57 8.23
CA SER A 45 17.40 13.46 7.98
C SER A 45 18.72 12.70 7.85
N ASN A 46 18.82 11.51 8.44
CA ASN A 46 20.05 10.74 8.54
C ASN A 46 19.93 9.36 7.89
N THR A 47 19.05 9.21 6.91
CA THR A 47 18.86 7.97 6.16
C THR A 47 19.28 8.16 4.72
N TRP A 48 20.02 7.19 4.18
CA TRP A 48 20.35 7.12 2.76
C TRP A 48 20.26 5.70 2.25
N PHE A 49 19.88 5.55 0.97
CA PHE A 49 19.77 4.27 0.30
C PHE A 49 21.05 3.94 -0.46
N THR A 50 21.58 2.73 -0.25
CA THR A 50 22.83 2.28 -0.91
C THR A 50 22.62 1.55 -2.22
N GLY A 51 21.36 1.37 -2.65
CA GLY A 51 20.95 0.50 -3.76
C GLY A 51 20.45 -0.87 -3.31
N VAL A 52 20.82 -1.32 -2.09
CA VAL A 52 20.44 -2.63 -1.55
C VAL A 52 19.79 -2.52 -0.18
N GLU A 53 20.24 -1.58 0.63
CA GLU A 53 19.79 -1.39 2.01
C GLU A 53 19.65 0.09 2.35
N LEU A 54 18.83 0.41 3.36
CA LEU A 54 18.82 1.73 3.98
C LEU A 54 19.83 1.74 5.13
N LYS A 55 20.69 2.76 5.13
CA LYS A 55 21.56 3.07 6.27
C LYS A 55 20.99 4.27 6.98
N CYS A 56 20.82 4.20 8.28
CA CYS A 56 20.34 5.31 9.06
C CYS A 56 21.13 5.47 10.37
N TRP A 57 21.19 6.72 10.83
CA TRP A 57 21.79 7.09 12.09
C TRP A 57 20.72 7.73 12.97
N VAL A 58 20.39 7.12 14.10
CA VAL A 58 19.38 7.61 15.05
C VAL A 58 19.88 7.44 16.48
N GLN A 59 19.76 8.47 17.28
CA GLN A 59 20.19 8.47 18.68
C GLN A 59 21.61 7.93 18.90
N GLY A 60 22.55 8.34 18.06
CA GLY A 60 23.93 7.91 18.17
C GLY A 60 24.21 6.48 17.73
N LYS A 61 23.27 5.78 17.09
CA LYS A 61 23.42 4.41 16.63
C LYS A 61 23.21 4.29 15.12
N TYR A 62 24.01 3.45 14.49
CA TYR A 62 23.82 3.04 13.11
C TYR A 62 22.87 1.85 13.01
N PHE A 63 21.96 1.93 12.06
CA PHE A 63 21.05 0.84 11.69
C PHE A 63 21.19 0.55 10.21
N PHE A 64 21.13 -0.74 9.89
CA PHE A 64 21.05 -1.22 8.51
C PHE A 64 19.69 -1.88 8.34
N ILE A 65 18.89 -1.36 7.43
CA ILE A 65 17.54 -1.84 7.19
C ILE A 65 17.51 -2.49 5.81
N THR A 66 17.49 -3.82 5.83
CA THR A 66 17.31 -4.68 4.65
C THR A 66 15.84 -5.05 4.49
N LEU A 67 15.47 -5.61 3.33
CA LEU A 67 14.11 -6.14 3.11
C LEU A 67 13.76 -7.23 4.13
N ASP A 68 14.70 -8.15 4.43
CA ASP A 68 14.48 -9.20 5.42
C ASP A 68 14.25 -8.64 6.82
N TYR A 69 15.02 -7.60 7.19
CA TYR A 69 14.86 -6.94 8.48
C TYR A 69 13.48 -6.25 8.57
N LEU A 70 13.04 -5.59 7.50
CA LEU A 70 11.70 -5.00 7.44
C LEU A 70 10.62 -6.06 7.52
N ALA A 71 10.75 -7.15 6.75
CA ALA A 71 9.79 -8.24 6.77
C ALA A 71 9.64 -8.83 8.17
N LYS A 72 10.76 -9.02 8.89
CA LYS A 72 10.79 -9.51 10.27
C LYS A 72 10.07 -8.55 11.24
N ILE A 73 10.37 -7.24 11.17
CA ILE A 73 9.75 -6.24 12.06
C ILE A 73 8.26 -6.10 11.78
N LEU A 74 7.90 -6.08 10.50
CA LEU A 74 6.52 -5.90 10.07
C LEU A 74 5.70 -7.20 10.13
N HIS A 75 6.34 -8.31 10.51
CA HIS A 75 5.73 -9.66 10.51
C HIS A 75 5.10 -10.04 9.16
N ILE A 76 5.77 -9.65 8.07
CA ILE A 76 5.36 -9.97 6.70
C ILE A 76 6.20 -11.14 6.19
N ASN A 77 5.56 -12.07 5.49
CA ASN A 77 6.29 -13.11 4.79
C ASN A 77 7.09 -12.48 3.64
N HIS A 78 8.42 -12.63 3.68
CA HIS A 78 9.27 -12.25 2.57
C HIS A 78 9.34 -13.47 1.62
N PRO A 79 8.83 -13.39 0.39
CA PRO A 79 8.96 -14.48 -0.56
C PRO A 79 10.44 -14.64 -0.95
N GLU A 80 10.93 -15.87 -0.89
CA GLU A 80 12.34 -16.20 -1.25
C GLU A 80 12.67 -15.85 -2.70
N ASN A 81 11.67 -15.88 -3.58
CA ASN A 81 11.77 -15.46 -4.97
C ASN A 81 10.79 -14.32 -5.22
N VAL A 82 11.24 -13.10 -5.00
CA VAL A 82 10.48 -11.92 -5.45
C VAL A 82 10.59 -11.87 -6.96
N ASP A 83 9.60 -12.40 -7.65
CA ASP A 83 9.38 -12.03 -9.04
C ASP A 83 9.01 -10.54 -9.04
N THR A 84 9.98 -9.70 -9.34
CA THR A 84 9.78 -8.26 -9.49
C THR A 84 9.04 -7.90 -10.76
N SER A 85 8.68 -8.90 -11.57
CA SER A 85 7.92 -8.74 -12.82
C SER A 85 6.43 -8.36 -12.65
N PRO A 86 5.79 -8.36 -11.45
CA PRO A 86 4.43 -7.83 -11.34
C PRO A 86 4.31 -6.35 -11.71
N TYR A 87 5.44 -5.65 -11.76
CA TYR A 87 5.55 -4.33 -12.39
C TYR A 87 6.01 -4.43 -13.85
N ASP A 88 5.73 -5.57 -14.52
CA ASP A 88 5.81 -5.63 -15.97
C ASP A 88 5.02 -4.44 -16.52
N ASP A 89 5.67 -3.60 -17.32
CA ASP A 89 5.13 -2.36 -17.89
C ASP A 89 3.86 -2.57 -18.76
N ARG A 90 3.42 -3.82 -18.89
CA ARG A 90 2.16 -4.19 -19.51
C ARG A 90 1.01 -3.95 -18.55
N LEU A 91 0.52 -2.71 -18.53
CA LEU A 91 -0.75 -2.41 -17.85
C LEU A 91 -1.84 -3.34 -18.41
N ALA A 92 -2.59 -3.97 -17.52
CA ALA A 92 -3.80 -4.66 -17.91
C ALA A 92 -4.71 -3.70 -18.70
N PRO A 93 -5.52 -4.20 -19.65
CA PRO A 93 -6.49 -3.35 -20.35
C PRO A 93 -7.31 -2.52 -19.35
N VAL A 94 -7.48 -1.24 -19.65
CA VAL A 94 -8.20 -0.30 -18.76
C VAL A 94 -9.59 -0.82 -18.41
N THR A 95 -10.25 -1.48 -19.36
CA THR A 95 -11.56 -2.12 -19.16
C THR A 95 -11.53 -3.17 -18.06
N ASP A 96 -10.47 -4.00 -18.01
CA ASP A 96 -10.33 -5.04 -17.00
C ASP A 96 -10.07 -4.46 -15.62
N ILE A 97 -9.30 -3.37 -15.57
CA ILE A 97 -9.06 -2.61 -14.34
C ILE A 97 -10.37 -2.03 -13.83
N LEU A 98 -11.15 -1.35 -14.67
CA LEU A 98 -12.43 -0.75 -14.33
C LEU A 98 -13.43 -1.80 -13.83
N ASN A 99 -13.54 -2.91 -14.55
CA ASN A 99 -14.42 -4.01 -14.15
C ASN A 99 -14.03 -4.60 -12.79
N THR A 100 -12.73 -4.80 -12.55
CA THR A 100 -12.22 -5.36 -11.27
C THR A 100 -12.47 -4.40 -10.11
N LEU A 101 -12.35 -3.10 -10.33
CA LEU A 101 -12.57 -2.07 -9.31
C LEU A 101 -14.04 -1.65 -9.17
N GLU A 102 -14.94 -2.31 -9.92
CA GLU A 102 -16.36 -1.92 -9.97
C GLU A 102 -16.54 -0.42 -10.27
N ALA A 103 -15.62 0.13 -11.06
CA ALA A 103 -15.62 1.53 -11.41
C ALA A 103 -16.55 1.76 -12.61
N ASP A 104 -17.44 2.73 -12.48
CA ASP A 104 -18.19 3.26 -13.61
C ASP A 104 -17.20 3.82 -14.67
N HIS A 105 -17.47 3.60 -15.96
CA HIS A 105 -16.56 3.83 -17.11
C HIS A 105 -16.05 5.27 -17.31
N ASP A 106 -15.96 6.03 -16.23
CA ASP A 106 -15.52 7.43 -16.24
C ASP A 106 -14.00 7.53 -15.95
N VAL A 107 -13.22 7.19 -16.97
CA VAL A 107 -11.76 7.47 -16.97
C VAL A 107 -11.59 8.98 -17.21
N SER A 108 -10.60 9.59 -16.55
CA SER A 108 -10.27 10.99 -16.81
C SER A 108 -10.11 11.26 -18.32
N SER A 109 -10.38 12.47 -18.76
CA SER A 109 -10.25 12.90 -20.16
C SER A 109 -8.87 12.61 -20.77
N THR A 110 -7.83 12.43 -19.92
CA THR A 110 -6.48 12.05 -20.34
C THR A 110 -6.26 10.54 -20.42
N GLY A 111 -7.21 9.70 -19.99
CA GLY A 111 -7.08 8.25 -19.99
C GLY A 111 -6.06 7.69 -18.99
N THR A 112 -5.44 8.53 -18.14
CA THR A 112 -4.30 8.14 -17.29
C THR A 112 -4.65 7.95 -15.82
N SER A 113 -5.86 8.33 -15.40
CA SER A 113 -6.30 8.22 -14.00
C SER A 113 -7.79 7.89 -13.90
N ILE A 114 -8.15 7.24 -12.79
CA ILE A 114 -9.51 6.83 -12.47
C ILE A 114 -9.97 7.60 -11.24
N ARG A 115 -11.20 8.09 -11.27
CA ARG A 115 -11.82 8.80 -10.15
C ARG A 115 -12.29 7.79 -9.11
N THR A 116 -11.75 7.84 -7.89
CA THR A 116 -12.09 6.90 -6.81
C THR A 116 -13.53 7.02 -6.31
N ALA A 117 -14.17 8.17 -6.53
CA ALA A 117 -15.58 8.37 -6.20
C ALA A 117 -16.52 7.42 -6.99
N LYS A 118 -16.03 6.87 -8.11
CA LYS A 118 -16.76 5.94 -8.99
C LYS A 118 -16.57 4.47 -8.65
N PHE A 119 -15.74 4.16 -7.65
CA PHE A 119 -15.54 2.80 -7.19
C PHE A 119 -16.75 2.31 -6.39
N GLY A 120 -17.00 1.00 -6.46
CA GLY A 120 -17.91 0.34 -5.55
C GLY A 120 -17.52 0.56 -4.07
N PRO A 121 -18.46 0.44 -3.12
CA PRO A 121 -18.22 0.78 -1.70
C PRO A 121 -17.02 0.07 -1.10
N ASP A 122 -16.88 -1.23 -1.36
CA ASP A 122 -15.78 -2.05 -0.81
C ASP A 122 -14.45 -1.66 -1.45
N MET A 123 -14.43 -1.41 -2.77
CA MET A 123 -13.26 -0.93 -3.48
C MET A 123 -12.80 0.43 -2.98
N LYS A 124 -13.73 1.32 -2.72
CA LYS A 124 -13.45 2.63 -2.15
C LYS A 124 -12.84 2.51 -0.77
N THR A 125 -13.38 1.63 0.08
CA THR A 125 -12.84 1.36 1.41
C THR A 125 -11.43 0.76 1.34
N LEU A 126 -11.21 -0.25 0.49
CA LEU A 126 -9.89 -0.83 0.25
C LEU A 126 -8.88 0.22 -0.22
N THR A 127 -9.29 1.08 -1.17
CA THR A 127 -8.46 2.18 -1.69
C THR A 127 -8.05 3.14 -0.58
N LEU A 128 -8.98 3.50 0.31
CA LEU A 128 -8.68 4.36 1.46
C LEU A 128 -7.67 3.72 2.41
N ILE A 129 -7.85 2.44 2.76
CA ILE A 129 -6.93 1.71 3.64
C ILE A 129 -5.53 1.66 3.01
N MET A 130 -5.44 1.27 1.74
CA MET A 130 -4.16 1.15 1.04
C MET A 130 -3.41 2.48 0.98
N PHE A 131 -4.10 3.55 0.58
CA PHE A 131 -3.44 4.84 0.34
C PHE A 131 -3.36 5.75 1.57
N PHE A 132 -3.93 5.37 2.69
CA PHE A 132 -3.63 6.02 3.96
C PHE A 132 -2.52 5.31 4.73
N ASN A 133 -2.45 3.98 4.68
CA ASN A 133 -1.58 3.21 5.57
C ASN A 133 -0.38 2.58 4.87
N LEU A 134 -0.55 2.01 3.67
CA LEU A 134 0.52 1.24 3.03
C LEU A 134 1.24 2.00 1.90
N TYR A 135 0.53 2.85 1.19
CA TYR A 135 1.08 3.64 0.08
C TYR A 135 0.56 5.08 0.11
N PRO A 136 1.02 5.90 1.07
CA PRO A 136 0.43 7.20 1.36
C PRO A 136 0.34 8.13 0.15
N LEU A 137 -0.84 8.70 -0.07
CA LEU A 137 -1.12 9.69 -1.10
C LEU A 137 -1.70 10.95 -0.48
N SER A 138 -1.24 12.11 -0.97
CA SER A 138 -1.79 13.42 -0.57
C SER A 138 -3.20 13.65 -1.09
N ASN A 139 -3.53 13.08 -2.25
CA ASN A 139 -4.86 13.16 -2.86
C ASN A 139 -5.30 11.79 -3.36
N ILE A 140 -6.38 11.29 -2.81
CA ILE A 140 -7.00 10.01 -3.13
C ILE A 140 -8.24 10.15 -4.04
N GLY A 141 -8.60 11.36 -4.45
CA GLY A 141 -9.74 11.58 -5.34
C GLY A 141 -9.54 10.96 -6.73
N PHE A 142 -8.28 10.81 -7.14
CA PHE A 142 -7.87 10.17 -8.38
C PHE A 142 -6.68 9.26 -8.14
N ILE A 143 -6.64 8.10 -8.77
CA ILE A 143 -5.48 7.22 -8.79
C ILE A 143 -5.05 6.98 -10.24
N ASN A 144 -3.75 6.93 -10.47
CA ASN A 144 -3.24 6.57 -11.79
C ASN A 144 -3.45 5.07 -12.09
N LEU A 145 -3.33 4.69 -13.37
CA LEU A 145 -3.56 3.31 -13.80
C LEU A 145 -2.65 2.30 -13.12
N GLY A 146 -1.37 2.63 -12.86
CA GLY A 146 -0.46 1.71 -12.16
C GLY A 146 -0.92 1.40 -10.73
N ARG A 147 -1.44 2.38 -10.00
CA ARG A 147 -2.03 2.16 -8.68
C ARG A 147 -3.34 1.39 -8.73
N ALA A 148 -4.14 1.65 -9.75
CA ALA A 148 -5.36 0.90 -9.99
C ALA A 148 -5.06 -0.56 -10.30
N GLN A 149 -4.03 -0.83 -11.11
CA GLN A 149 -3.53 -2.17 -11.38
C GLN A 149 -3.02 -2.87 -10.12
N PHE A 150 -2.30 -2.16 -9.26
CA PHE A 150 -1.86 -2.70 -7.97
C PHE A 150 -3.04 -3.16 -7.11
N LEU A 151 -4.12 -2.34 -7.01
CA LEU A 151 -5.36 -2.75 -6.32
C LEU A 151 -5.98 -3.99 -6.96
N CYS A 152 -6.01 -4.06 -8.30
CA CYS A 152 -6.51 -5.24 -9.00
C CYS A 152 -5.69 -6.50 -8.69
N GLY A 153 -4.37 -6.38 -8.62
CA GLY A 153 -3.48 -7.48 -8.22
C GLY A 153 -3.78 -7.99 -6.81
N LEU A 154 -4.02 -7.07 -5.87
CA LEU A 154 -4.42 -7.44 -4.50
C LEU A 154 -5.71 -8.25 -4.45
N ILE A 155 -6.70 -7.84 -5.23
CA ILE A 155 -8.03 -8.48 -5.27
C ILE A 155 -7.95 -9.85 -5.91
N LYS A 156 -7.20 -9.98 -7.00
CA LYS A 156 -7.05 -11.24 -7.76
C LYS A 156 -6.12 -12.24 -7.09
N GLY A 157 -5.43 -11.86 -6.03
CA GLY A 157 -4.53 -12.75 -5.29
C GLY A 157 -3.19 -12.99 -5.98
N ALA A 158 -2.79 -12.11 -6.89
CA ALA A 158 -1.49 -12.16 -7.54
C ALA A 158 -0.34 -11.83 -6.56
#